data_5d14ae5cbb39263eb1a5e0a295f64b02
#
_entry.id   5d14ae5cbb39263eb1a5e0a295f64b02
#
_cell.length_a   1.000
_cell.length_b   1.000
_cell.length_c   1.000
_cell.angle_alpha   90.00
_cell.angle_beta   90.00
_cell.angle_gamma   90.00
#
_symmetry.space_group_name_H-M   'P 1'
#
loop_
_entity.id
_entity.type
_entity.pdbx_description
1 polymer ?
#
loop_
_entity_poly.entity_id
_entity_poly.type
_entity_poly.pdbx_seq_one_letter_code
_entity_poly.pdbx_strand_id
1 'polypeptide(L)'
;VQTLAYLSKEKNAFPALVIAPLVTLTNWQREIEKFLKKKSRNGKIMENKHPSSVMIRNGKQSDIDESDFYIINYELLHKRLPDLLKLNIKTVVCDEVQHLRSKTTQKYAAVKKLAAKDGVKFRVGLSGTPIYNRGSEIWPIVDILKPGLLGSYKEFCEYFCYVNEKGKAIVLENKRDSLRNQLTKHVMLRRKKSDVLKELKDKVRYPEVIASDEKFYRAELDKIWKKLEEEQKYAQTAFDKSASYHRAIESERQAAGLAKLPHVINFVNDIMDIEESVVVFCHHRAIHDLLHQSLSKYNPASIIGGQSDKRRDAEILSLIHI
;
A
#
# COMPACT_ATOMS: atom_id res chain seq x y z
N VAL A 1 12.97 -8.83 -4.58
CA VAL A 1 13.89 -9.94 -4.96
C VAL A 1 13.23 -10.95 -5.89
N GLN A 2 12.12 -11.66 -5.50
CA GLN A 2 11.52 -12.74 -6.33
C GLN A 2 11.11 -12.28 -7.73
N THR A 3 10.50 -11.10 -7.85
CA THR A 3 10.11 -10.52 -9.15
C THR A 3 11.34 -10.22 -10.00
N LEU A 4 12.38 -9.64 -9.42
CA LEU A 4 13.63 -9.34 -10.13
C LEU A 4 14.32 -10.64 -10.62
N ALA A 5 14.33 -11.69 -9.77
CA ALA A 5 14.84 -13.01 -10.13
C ALA A 5 14.05 -13.65 -11.30
N TYR A 6 12.71 -13.52 -11.27
CA TYR A 6 11.85 -13.96 -12.37
C TYR A 6 12.19 -13.22 -13.67
N LEU A 7 12.18 -11.88 -13.64
CA LEU A 7 12.45 -11.07 -14.82
C LEU A 7 13.88 -11.31 -15.40
N SER A 8 14.86 -11.59 -14.54
CA SER A 8 16.23 -11.87 -14.96
C SER A 8 16.38 -13.17 -15.77
N LYS A 9 15.43 -14.10 -15.61
CA LYS A 9 15.40 -15.38 -16.34
C LYS A 9 14.59 -15.31 -17.62
N GLU A 10 13.66 -14.36 -17.73
CA GLU A 10 12.76 -14.24 -18.88
C GLU A 10 13.45 -13.51 -20.02
N LYS A 11 13.46 -14.15 -21.21
CA LYS A 11 13.95 -13.51 -22.43
C LYS A 11 12.97 -12.40 -22.84
N ASN A 12 13.52 -11.23 -23.16
CA ASN A 12 12.73 -10.06 -23.59
C ASN A 12 11.78 -9.49 -22.49
N ALA A 13 12.14 -9.60 -21.21
CA ALA A 13 11.40 -8.96 -20.12
C ALA A 13 11.67 -7.47 -19.97
N PHE A 14 12.70 -6.95 -20.62
CA PHE A 14 13.09 -5.55 -20.52
C PHE A 14 12.82 -4.77 -21.80
N PRO A 15 12.54 -3.46 -21.70
CA PRO A 15 12.39 -2.62 -20.50
C PRO A 15 11.19 -2.97 -19.64
N ALA A 16 11.33 -2.83 -18.30
CA ALA A 16 10.27 -3.08 -17.32
C ALA A 16 9.80 -1.79 -16.64
N LEU A 17 8.49 -1.59 -16.58
CA LEU A 17 7.86 -0.51 -15.82
C LEU A 17 7.41 -1.04 -14.46
N VAL A 18 7.97 -0.49 -13.39
CA VAL A 18 7.57 -0.77 -12.01
C VAL A 18 6.67 0.36 -11.51
N ILE A 19 5.46 0.02 -11.15
CA ILE A 19 4.44 0.92 -10.57
C ILE A 19 4.29 0.54 -9.11
N ALA A 20 4.66 1.44 -8.21
CA ALA A 20 4.73 1.15 -6.78
C ALA A 20 4.24 2.33 -5.92
N PRO A 21 3.91 2.12 -4.64
CA PRO A 21 3.67 3.22 -3.72
C PRO A 21 4.88 4.16 -3.62
N LEU A 22 4.62 5.46 -3.41
CA LEU A 22 5.67 6.49 -3.36
C LEU A 22 6.80 6.11 -2.39
N VAL A 23 6.44 5.54 -1.26
CA VAL A 23 7.39 5.15 -0.19
C VAL A 23 8.34 4.01 -0.57
N THR A 24 8.02 3.23 -1.58
CA THR A 24 8.81 2.06 -2.00
C THR A 24 9.65 2.28 -3.25
N LEU A 25 9.54 3.44 -3.92
CA LEU A 25 10.25 3.70 -5.18
C LEU A 25 11.78 3.59 -5.02
N THR A 26 12.35 4.25 -4.02
CA THR A 26 13.79 4.21 -3.73
C THR A 26 14.24 2.80 -3.37
N ASN A 27 13.40 2.05 -2.64
CA ASN A 27 13.72 0.66 -2.33
C ASN A 27 13.75 -0.21 -3.59
N TRP A 28 12.83 -0.03 -4.54
CA TRP A 28 12.89 -0.72 -5.82
C TRP A 28 14.19 -0.45 -6.58
N GLN A 29 14.64 0.81 -6.62
CA GLN A 29 15.90 1.17 -7.25
C GLN A 29 17.10 0.46 -6.57
N ARG A 30 17.18 0.50 -5.24
CA ARG A 30 18.22 -0.19 -4.45
C ARG A 30 18.21 -1.71 -4.67
N GLU A 31 17.03 -2.31 -4.71
CA GLU A 31 16.87 -3.75 -4.96
C GLU A 31 17.33 -4.15 -6.37
N ILE A 32 17.05 -3.32 -7.39
CA ILE A 32 17.53 -3.53 -8.76
C ILE A 32 19.06 -3.51 -8.78
N GLU A 33 19.68 -2.50 -8.18
CA GLU A 33 21.13 -2.36 -8.10
C GLU A 33 21.79 -3.51 -7.31
N LYS A 34 21.17 -3.92 -6.20
CA LYS A 34 21.69 -4.97 -5.32
C LYS A 34 21.62 -6.37 -5.94
N PHE A 35 20.51 -6.73 -6.56
CA PHE A 35 20.24 -8.11 -6.97
C PHE A 35 20.37 -8.39 -8.46
N LEU A 36 20.38 -7.37 -9.31
CA LEU A 36 20.53 -7.57 -10.74
C LEU A 36 21.90 -7.12 -11.21
N LYS A 37 22.52 -7.98 -12.03
CA LYS A 37 23.77 -7.65 -12.74
C LYS A 37 23.52 -7.69 -14.23
N LYS A 38 24.10 -6.74 -14.96
CA LYS A 38 23.98 -6.66 -16.41
C LYS A 38 24.73 -7.83 -17.05
N LYS A 39 24.12 -8.48 -18.02
CA LYS A 39 24.77 -9.52 -18.83
C LYS A 39 25.33 -8.89 -20.09
N SER A 40 26.53 -9.33 -20.52
CA SER A 40 27.08 -9.00 -21.80
C SER A 40 26.26 -9.65 -22.94
N ARG A 41 26.51 -9.25 -24.20
CA ARG A 41 25.88 -9.87 -25.38
C ARG A 41 26.05 -11.38 -25.43
N ASN A 42 27.16 -11.90 -24.88
CA ASN A 42 27.49 -13.32 -24.84
C ASN A 42 26.94 -14.02 -23.57
N GLY A 43 26.07 -13.41 -22.84
CA GLY A 43 25.46 -13.97 -21.63
C GLY A 43 26.34 -13.95 -20.37
N LYS A 44 27.57 -13.46 -20.44
CA LYS A 44 28.49 -13.39 -19.30
C LYS A 44 28.09 -12.27 -18.35
N ILE A 45 28.02 -12.56 -17.06
CA ILE A 45 27.68 -11.57 -16.01
C ILE A 45 28.81 -10.52 -15.96
N MET A 46 28.42 -9.26 -16.02
CA MET A 46 29.34 -8.12 -15.87
C MET A 46 29.32 -7.70 -14.38
N GLU A 47 30.36 -8.05 -13.64
CA GLU A 47 30.38 -7.96 -12.16
C GLU A 47 30.09 -6.57 -11.61
N ASN A 48 30.46 -5.51 -12.31
CA ASN A 48 30.29 -4.12 -11.84
C ASN A 48 29.27 -3.30 -12.67
N LYS A 49 28.37 -3.96 -13.42
CA LYS A 49 27.35 -3.25 -14.20
C LYS A 49 25.96 -3.73 -13.82
N HIS A 50 25.14 -2.79 -13.36
CA HIS A 50 23.72 -2.99 -13.04
C HIS A 50 22.84 -2.55 -14.21
N PRO A 51 21.61 -3.07 -14.34
CA PRO A 51 20.62 -2.51 -15.24
C PRO A 51 20.39 -1.03 -14.94
N SER A 52 20.18 -0.24 -15.98
CA SER A 52 19.82 1.17 -15.82
C SER A 52 18.41 1.32 -15.25
N SER A 53 18.19 2.35 -14.44
CA SER A 53 16.87 2.66 -13.91
C SER A 53 16.60 4.16 -13.91
N VAL A 54 15.40 4.55 -14.35
CA VAL A 54 14.90 5.92 -14.33
C VAL A 54 13.71 6.00 -13.41
N MET A 55 13.79 6.88 -12.40
CA MET A 55 12.70 7.14 -11.45
C MET A 55 11.95 8.40 -11.86
N ILE A 56 10.65 8.24 -12.16
CA ILE A 56 9.77 9.32 -12.58
C ILE A 56 9.09 9.90 -11.34
N ARG A 57 9.56 11.07 -10.88
CA ARG A 57 9.13 11.69 -9.61
C ARG A 57 8.21 12.90 -9.78
N ASN A 58 8.00 13.40 -10.98
CA ASN A 58 7.17 14.57 -11.23
C ASN A 58 6.11 14.30 -12.32
N GLY A 59 5.04 15.08 -12.29
CA GLY A 59 3.94 14.97 -13.25
C GLY A 59 4.11 15.81 -14.52
N LYS A 60 5.24 16.52 -14.69
CA LYS A 60 5.50 17.28 -15.91
C LYS A 60 5.80 16.32 -17.05
N GLN A 61 5.12 16.50 -18.17
CA GLN A 61 5.42 15.74 -19.39
C GLN A 61 6.81 16.14 -19.89
N SER A 62 7.63 15.15 -20.14
CA SER A 62 9.00 15.30 -20.67
C SER A 62 9.45 13.98 -21.26
N ASP A 63 10.39 14.03 -22.14
CA ASP A 63 11.04 12.83 -22.64
C ASP A 63 11.67 12.05 -21.48
N ILE A 64 11.62 10.74 -21.60
CA ILE A 64 12.16 9.82 -20.60
C ILE A 64 13.32 9.09 -21.29
N ASP A 65 14.50 9.18 -20.69
CA ASP A 65 15.69 8.51 -21.22
C ASP A 65 15.49 7.00 -21.30
N GLU A 66 16.06 6.37 -22.32
CA GLU A 66 16.01 4.92 -22.46
C GLU A 66 16.67 4.22 -21.28
N SER A 67 15.98 3.24 -20.72
CA SER A 67 16.44 2.54 -19.53
C SER A 67 15.92 1.11 -19.49
N ASP A 68 16.61 0.23 -18.74
CA ASP A 68 16.16 -1.13 -18.50
C ASP A 68 14.96 -1.17 -17.55
N PHE A 69 14.88 -0.22 -16.61
CA PHE A 69 13.76 -0.06 -15.67
C PHE A 69 13.24 1.36 -15.63
N TYR A 70 11.94 1.49 -15.59
CA TYR A 70 11.21 2.71 -15.27
C TYR A 70 10.45 2.52 -13.96
N ILE A 71 10.57 3.45 -13.02
CA ILE A 71 9.94 3.35 -11.69
C ILE A 71 9.07 4.57 -11.49
N ILE A 72 7.78 4.36 -11.18
CA ILE A 72 6.80 5.45 -11.03
C ILE A 72 5.78 5.11 -9.93
N ASN A 73 5.21 6.13 -9.29
CA ASN A 73 4.11 5.92 -8.36
C ASN A 73 2.75 5.94 -9.06
N TYR A 74 1.74 5.36 -8.39
CA TYR A 74 0.37 5.27 -8.91
C TYR A 74 -0.27 6.63 -9.19
N GLU A 75 0.06 7.65 -8.41
CA GLU A 75 -0.55 8.99 -8.47
C GLU A 75 -0.12 9.76 -9.72
N LEU A 76 1.08 9.48 -10.23
CA LEU A 76 1.62 10.15 -11.42
C LEU A 76 1.23 9.48 -12.74
N LEU A 77 0.72 8.24 -12.71
CA LEU A 77 0.45 7.44 -13.91
C LEU A 77 -0.41 8.18 -14.93
N HIS A 78 -1.54 8.76 -14.50
CA HIS A 78 -2.47 9.42 -15.43
C HIS A 78 -1.84 10.65 -16.11
N LYS A 79 -0.97 11.39 -15.39
CA LYS A 79 -0.26 12.56 -15.92
C LYS A 79 0.84 12.19 -16.89
N ARG A 80 1.55 11.09 -16.61
CA ARG A 80 2.68 10.62 -17.40
C ARG A 80 2.34 9.55 -18.44
N LEU A 81 1.05 9.17 -18.53
CA LEU A 81 0.60 8.13 -19.43
C LEU A 81 0.99 8.36 -20.91
N PRO A 82 0.87 9.58 -21.48
CA PRO A 82 1.29 9.82 -22.86
C PRO A 82 2.78 9.52 -23.10
N ASP A 83 3.65 9.86 -22.14
CA ASP A 83 5.10 9.63 -22.26
C ASP A 83 5.41 8.15 -22.09
N LEU A 84 4.79 7.47 -21.12
CA LEU A 84 4.96 6.04 -20.90
C LEU A 84 4.51 5.19 -22.09
N LEU A 85 3.46 5.63 -22.79
CA LEU A 85 2.99 4.94 -24.00
C LEU A 85 3.97 5.02 -25.19
N LYS A 86 4.89 5.98 -25.21
CA LYS A 86 5.93 6.07 -26.23
C LYS A 86 7.06 5.06 -26.00
N LEU A 87 7.28 4.63 -24.74
CA LEU A 87 8.34 3.70 -24.35
C LEU A 87 8.07 2.28 -24.84
N ASN A 88 9.11 1.53 -25.20
CA ASN A 88 9.01 0.14 -25.66
C ASN A 88 8.94 -0.85 -24.47
N ILE A 89 8.00 -0.63 -23.54
CA ILE A 89 7.85 -1.45 -22.33
C ILE A 89 7.48 -2.89 -22.70
N LYS A 90 8.16 -3.86 -22.09
CA LYS A 90 7.90 -5.30 -22.24
C LYS A 90 7.22 -5.91 -21.02
N THR A 91 7.47 -5.35 -19.86
CA THR A 91 6.93 -5.82 -18.58
C THR A 91 6.27 -4.66 -17.81
N VAL A 92 5.11 -4.92 -17.23
CA VAL A 92 4.46 -4.05 -16.25
C VAL A 92 4.40 -4.78 -14.92
N VAL A 93 5.03 -4.23 -13.89
CA VAL A 93 5.01 -4.71 -12.50
C VAL A 93 4.20 -3.74 -11.66
N CYS A 94 3.19 -4.23 -10.97
CA CYS A 94 2.36 -3.46 -10.05
C CYS A 94 2.62 -3.93 -8.61
N ASP A 95 3.38 -3.17 -7.85
CA ASP A 95 3.60 -3.42 -6.43
C ASP A 95 2.43 -2.88 -5.61
N GLU A 96 2.02 -3.61 -4.57
CA GLU A 96 0.79 -3.36 -3.83
C GLU A 96 -0.42 -3.22 -4.79
N VAL A 97 -0.62 -4.25 -5.62
CA VAL A 97 -1.58 -4.23 -6.75
C VAL A 97 -3.03 -3.96 -6.34
N GLN A 98 -3.38 -4.10 -5.06
CA GLN A 98 -4.68 -3.71 -4.52
C GLN A 98 -4.98 -2.21 -4.64
N HIS A 99 -4.00 -1.36 -4.97
CA HIS A 99 -4.26 0.01 -5.40
C HIS A 99 -5.15 0.10 -6.65
N LEU A 100 -5.24 -0.98 -7.43
CA LEU A 100 -6.03 -1.11 -8.65
C LEU A 100 -7.41 -1.78 -8.45
N ARG A 101 -7.82 -2.01 -7.20
CA ARG A 101 -9.06 -2.72 -6.82
C ARG A 101 -10.38 -2.08 -7.29
N SER A 102 -10.34 -0.85 -7.78
CA SER A 102 -11.53 -0.14 -8.26
C SER A 102 -11.40 0.21 -9.74
N LYS A 103 -12.28 -0.35 -10.56
CA LYS A 103 -12.32 -0.14 -12.02
C LYS A 103 -12.68 1.29 -12.46
N THR A 104 -13.18 2.12 -11.56
CA THR A 104 -13.57 3.51 -11.84
C THR A 104 -12.45 4.51 -11.63
N THR A 105 -11.28 4.07 -11.15
CA THR A 105 -10.17 4.96 -10.83
C THR A 105 -9.30 5.26 -12.06
N GLN A 106 -8.75 6.47 -12.11
CA GLN A 106 -7.78 6.87 -13.14
C GLN A 106 -6.53 5.95 -13.14
N LYS A 107 -6.12 5.47 -11.95
CA LYS A 107 -5.01 4.52 -11.80
C LYS A 107 -5.26 3.23 -12.57
N TYR A 108 -6.43 2.62 -12.36
CA TYR A 108 -6.82 1.41 -13.06
C TYR A 108 -6.85 1.63 -14.58
N ALA A 109 -7.50 2.70 -15.05
CA ALA A 109 -7.59 3.00 -16.47
C ALA A 109 -6.20 3.18 -17.13
N ALA A 110 -5.30 3.88 -16.44
CA ALA A 110 -3.93 4.10 -16.93
C ALA A 110 -3.12 2.80 -16.99
N VAL A 111 -3.16 1.98 -15.92
CA VAL A 111 -2.44 0.69 -15.92
C VAL A 111 -3.03 -0.28 -16.93
N LYS A 112 -4.35 -0.34 -17.06
CA LYS A 112 -5.01 -1.19 -18.07
C LYS A 112 -4.55 -0.82 -19.49
N LYS A 113 -4.48 0.48 -19.81
CA LYS A 113 -4.01 0.96 -21.12
C LYS A 113 -2.53 0.61 -21.36
N LEU A 114 -1.68 0.77 -20.35
CA LEU A 114 -0.26 0.38 -20.42
C LEU A 114 -0.08 -1.13 -20.59
N ALA A 115 -0.80 -1.93 -19.79
CA ALA A 115 -0.72 -3.39 -19.84
C ALA A 115 -1.28 -4.00 -21.14
N ALA A 116 -2.21 -3.29 -21.79
CA ALA A 116 -2.78 -3.71 -23.09
C ALA A 116 -1.96 -3.21 -24.28
N LYS A 117 -0.89 -2.42 -24.08
CA LYS A 117 -0.05 -1.92 -25.16
C LYS A 117 0.64 -3.05 -25.89
N ASP A 118 0.70 -2.92 -27.22
CA ASP A 118 1.48 -3.86 -28.05
C ASP A 118 2.94 -3.94 -27.59
N GLY A 119 3.44 -5.16 -27.52
CA GLY A 119 4.80 -5.44 -27.05
C GLY A 119 4.91 -5.71 -25.54
N VAL A 120 3.92 -5.40 -24.71
CA VAL A 120 3.89 -5.81 -23.30
C VAL A 120 3.55 -7.30 -23.19
N LYS A 121 4.55 -8.08 -22.81
CA LYS A 121 4.46 -9.54 -22.73
C LYS A 121 4.17 -10.03 -21.30
N PHE A 122 4.72 -9.34 -20.30
CA PHE A 122 4.64 -9.77 -18.90
C PHE A 122 3.87 -8.76 -18.06
N ARG A 123 2.99 -9.27 -17.23
CA ARG A 123 2.20 -8.49 -16.26
C ARG A 123 2.31 -9.16 -14.91
N VAL A 124 2.84 -8.44 -13.93
CA VAL A 124 3.10 -8.95 -12.58
C VAL A 124 2.41 -8.07 -11.56
N GLY A 125 1.62 -8.67 -10.69
CA GLY A 125 0.99 -7.99 -9.55
C GLY A 125 1.51 -8.58 -8.24
N LEU A 126 1.97 -7.73 -7.35
CA LEU A 126 2.47 -8.10 -6.01
C LEU A 126 1.52 -7.57 -4.96
N SER A 127 1.13 -8.40 -4.00
CA SER A 127 0.32 -7.99 -2.87
C SER A 127 0.41 -8.99 -1.72
N GLY A 128 0.47 -8.50 -0.50
CA GLY A 128 0.21 -9.31 0.69
C GLY A 128 -1.29 -9.58 0.90
N THR A 129 -2.15 -8.69 0.40
CA THR A 129 -3.62 -8.72 0.59
C THR A 129 -4.34 -8.30 -0.70
N PRO A 130 -4.44 -9.17 -1.72
CA PRO A 130 -5.02 -8.80 -3.02
C PRO A 130 -6.52 -8.46 -2.94
N ILE A 131 -7.21 -8.94 -1.92
CA ILE A 131 -8.60 -8.59 -1.60
C ILE A 131 -8.59 -7.88 -0.25
N TYR A 132 -9.01 -6.62 -0.23
CA TYR A 132 -8.98 -5.79 0.98
C TYR A 132 -10.30 -5.85 1.75
N ASN A 133 -11.41 -5.51 1.11
CA ASN A 133 -12.73 -5.44 1.76
C ASN A 133 -13.76 -6.41 1.16
N ARG A 134 -13.70 -6.65 -0.13
CA ARG A 134 -14.72 -7.41 -0.86
C ARG A 134 -14.10 -8.28 -1.93
N GLY A 135 -14.62 -9.49 -2.07
CA GLY A 135 -14.12 -10.42 -3.08
C GLY A 135 -14.19 -9.88 -4.52
N SER A 136 -15.13 -8.98 -4.82
CA SER A 136 -15.23 -8.36 -6.15
C SER A 136 -14.07 -7.42 -6.50
N GLU A 137 -13.29 -6.98 -5.52
CA GLU A 137 -12.10 -6.15 -5.72
C GLU A 137 -10.97 -6.88 -6.49
N ILE A 138 -11.06 -8.21 -6.57
CA ILE A 138 -10.09 -9.00 -7.33
C ILE A 138 -10.28 -8.87 -8.84
N TRP A 139 -11.51 -8.61 -9.33
CA TRP A 139 -11.78 -8.56 -10.75
C TRP A 139 -10.95 -7.52 -11.51
N PRO A 140 -10.86 -6.24 -11.09
CA PRO A 140 -10.03 -5.25 -11.79
C PRO A 140 -8.55 -5.62 -11.83
N ILE A 141 -8.05 -6.27 -10.79
CA ILE A 141 -6.66 -6.72 -10.72
C ILE A 141 -6.42 -7.82 -11.76
N VAL A 142 -7.30 -8.80 -11.82
CA VAL A 142 -7.21 -9.92 -12.77
C VAL A 142 -7.42 -9.44 -14.20
N ASP A 143 -8.31 -8.48 -14.43
CA ASP A 143 -8.55 -7.89 -15.76
C ASP A 143 -7.30 -7.22 -16.35
N ILE A 144 -6.41 -6.70 -15.49
CA ILE A 144 -5.10 -6.16 -15.91
C ILE A 144 -4.09 -7.29 -16.14
N LEU A 145 -3.97 -8.23 -15.17
CA LEU A 145 -2.91 -9.25 -15.18
C LEU A 145 -3.16 -10.33 -16.22
N LYS A 146 -4.41 -10.76 -16.37
CA LYS A 146 -4.85 -11.79 -17.32
C LYS A 146 -6.23 -11.44 -17.86
N PRO A 147 -6.32 -10.54 -18.84
CA PRO A 147 -7.59 -10.11 -19.41
C PRO A 147 -8.45 -11.30 -19.88
N GLY A 148 -9.76 -11.22 -19.63
CA GLY A 148 -10.71 -12.23 -20.04
C GLY A 148 -10.83 -13.46 -19.13
N LEU A 149 -9.91 -13.68 -18.18
CA LEU A 149 -9.97 -14.86 -17.29
C LEU A 149 -11.27 -14.94 -16.48
N LEU A 150 -11.78 -13.81 -16.01
CA LEU A 150 -13.02 -13.74 -15.22
C LEU A 150 -14.22 -13.20 -16.01
N GLY A 151 -14.10 -13.12 -17.34
CA GLY A 151 -15.14 -12.50 -18.19
C GLY A 151 -15.26 -11.01 -18.00
N SER A 152 -16.33 -10.41 -18.50
CA SER A 152 -16.69 -9.03 -18.22
C SER A 152 -17.05 -8.84 -16.74
N TYR A 153 -16.98 -7.60 -16.25
CA TYR A 153 -17.37 -7.31 -14.86
C TYR A 153 -18.84 -7.67 -14.56
N LYS A 154 -19.70 -7.55 -15.56
CA LYS A 154 -21.10 -7.91 -15.43
C LYS A 154 -21.25 -9.42 -15.24
N GLU A 155 -20.67 -10.22 -16.12
CA GLU A 155 -20.69 -11.70 -16.04
C GLU A 155 -20.06 -12.19 -14.72
N PHE A 156 -18.94 -11.58 -14.30
CA PHE A 156 -18.32 -11.88 -13.01
C PHE A 156 -19.28 -11.64 -11.85
N CYS A 157 -19.96 -10.49 -11.83
CA CYS A 157 -20.92 -10.16 -10.79
C CYS A 157 -22.14 -11.08 -10.81
N GLU A 158 -22.69 -11.38 -11.98
CA GLU A 158 -23.83 -12.29 -12.13
C GLU A 158 -23.53 -13.71 -11.65
N TYR A 159 -22.32 -14.19 -11.89
CA TYR A 159 -21.94 -15.57 -11.54
C TYR A 159 -21.38 -15.70 -10.10
N PHE A 160 -20.55 -14.75 -9.67
CA PHE A 160 -19.81 -14.87 -8.40
C PHE A 160 -20.37 -14.02 -7.27
N CYS A 161 -21.20 -12.99 -7.54
CA CYS A 161 -21.55 -11.99 -6.54
C CYS A 161 -23.06 -11.88 -6.32
N TYR A 162 -23.40 -11.29 -5.17
CA TYR A 162 -24.70 -10.65 -4.97
C TYR A 162 -24.47 -9.15 -4.69
N VAL A 163 -25.48 -8.35 -4.92
CA VAL A 163 -25.45 -6.92 -4.64
C VAL A 163 -26.11 -6.68 -3.28
N ASN A 164 -25.38 -6.10 -2.34
CA ASN A 164 -25.93 -5.77 -1.03
C ASN A 164 -26.80 -4.49 -1.07
N GLU A 165 -27.47 -4.17 0.02
CA GLU A 165 -28.34 -2.99 0.19
C GLU A 165 -27.65 -1.66 -0.18
N LYS A 166 -26.31 -1.59 -0.05
CA LYS A 166 -25.49 -0.43 -0.39
C LYS A 166 -25.03 -0.42 -1.86
N GLY A 167 -25.63 -1.25 -2.73
CA GLY A 167 -25.25 -1.36 -4.14
C GLY A 167 -23.87 -1.95 -4.41
N LYS A 168 -23.29 -2.68 -3.47
CA LYS A 168 -21.93 -3.20 -3.57
C LYS A 168 -21.93 -4.70 -3.87
N ALA A 169 -21.15 -5.11 -4.89
CA ALA A 169 -20.99 -6.51 -5.26
C ALA A 169 -20.10 -7.24 -4.22
N ILE A 170 -20.62 -8.31 -3.65
CA ILE A 170 -19.95 -9.17 -2.65
C ILE A 170 -19.95 -10.58 -3.19
N VAL A 171 -18.79 -11.26 -3.15
CA VAL A 171 -18.69 -12.65 -3.60
C VAL A 171 -19.51 -13.56 -2.69
N LEU A 172 -20.37 -14.37 -3.31
CA LEU A 172 -21.17 -15.39 -2.67
C LEU A 172 -20.29 -16.41 -1.93
N GLU A 173 -20.71 -16.82 -0.75
CA GLU A 173 -19.92 -17.73 0.10
C GLU A 173 -19.64 -19.07 -0.59
N ASN A 174 -20.66 -19.66 -1.19
CA ASN A 174 -20.57 -20.92 -1.95
C ASN A 174 -19.75 -20.83 -3.24
N LYS A 175 -19.39 -19.63 -3.69
CA LYS A 175 -18.56 -19.39 -4.89
C LYS A 175 -17.09 -19.06 -4.55
N ARG A 176 -16.75 -18.84 -3.28
CA ARG A 176 -15.39 -18.46 -2.86
C ARG A 176 -14.32 -19.46 -3.26
N ASP A 177 -14.59 -20.75 -3.07
CA ASP A 177 -13.61 -21.79 -3.40
C ASP A 177 -13.48 -21.98 -4.92
N SER A 178 -14.57 -21.89 -5.67
CA SER A 178 -14.52 -21.91 -7.14
C SER A 178 -13.68 -20.75 -7.68
N LEU A 179 -13.89 -19.52 -7.17
CA LEU A 179 -13.09 -18.35 -7.55
C LEU A 179 -11.62 -18.54 -7.16
N ARG A 180 -11.34 -19.01 -5.94
CA ARG A 180 -9.98 -19.29 -5.48
C ARG A 180 -9.27 -20.29 -6.40
N ASN A 181 -9.92 -21.39 -6.72
CA ASN A 181 -9.35 -22.42 -7.59
C ASN A 181 -9.04 -21.87 -8.99
N GLN A 182 -9.94 -21.06 -9.55
CA GLN A 182 -9.72 -20.43 -10.84
C GLN A 182 -8.52 -19.46 -10.80
N LEU A 183 -8.41 -18.65 -9.75
CA LEU A 183 -7.29 -17.72 -9.57
C LEU A 183 -5.95 -18.46 -9.39
N THR A 184 -5.89 -19.44 -8.50
CA THR A 184 -4.65 -20.18 -8.21
C THR A 184 -4.17 -21.03 -9.39
N LYS A 185 -5.10 -21.57 -10.19
CA LYS A 185 -4.76 -22.33 -11.39
C LYS A 185 -4.18 -21.47 -12.50
N HIS A 186 -4.58 -20.19 -12.61
CA HIS A 186 -4.34 -19.43 -13.83
C HIS A 186 -3.53 -18.14 -13.66
N VAL A 187 -3.56 -17.49 -12.49
CA VAL A 187 -2.98 -16.14 -12.36
C VAL A 187 -2.35 -15.85 -10.99
N MET A 188 -2.68 -16.60 -9.94
CA MET A 188 -2.27 -16.29 -8.58
C MET A 188 -1.36 -17.36 -7.99
N LEU A 189 -0.17 -16.96 -7.55
CA LEU A 189 0.69 -17.75 -6.70
C LEU A 189 0.61 -17.21 -5.26
N ARG A 190 0.13 -17.98 -4.33
CA ARG A 190 0.03 -17.63 -2.92
C ARG A 190 0.82 -18.58 -2.06
N ARG A 191 1.70 -18.04 -1.22
CA ARG A 191 2.43 -18.78 -0.18
C ARG A 191 2.09 -18.18 1.17
N LYS A 192 1.66 -19.00 2.12
CA LYS A 192 1.44 -18.55 3.50
C LYS A 192 2.76 -18.62 4.26
N LYS A 193 2.93 -17.74 5.25
CA LYS A 193 4.12 -17.78 6.14
C LYS A 193 4.27 -19.13 6.82
N SER A 194 3.17 -19.71 7.31
CA SER A 194 3.13 -21.05 7.90
C SER A 194 3.66 -22.16 7.00
N ASP A 195 3.52 -22.01 5.67
CA ASP A 195 3.91 -23.05 4.71
C ASP A 195 5.42 -22.98 4.38
N VAL A 196 6.03 -21.79 4.48
CA VAL A 196 7.40 -21.53 3.99
C VAL A 196 8.38 -21.12 5.07
N LEU A 197 7.92 -20.54 6.18
CA LEU A 197 8.75 -20.06 7.29
C LEU A 197 8.45 -20.86 8.55
N LYS A 198 8.87 -22.13 8.57
CA LYS A 198 8.62 -23.03 9.69
C LYS A 198 9.35 -22.62 10.99
N GLU A 199 10.41 -21.83 10.87
CA GLU A 199 11.19 -21.32 11.98
C GLU A 199 10.57 -20.09 12.65
N LEU A 200 9.61 -19.43 11.96
CA LEU A 200 8.96 -18.25 12.51
C LEU A 200 7.93 -18.66 13.55
N LYS A 201 8.09 -18.18 14.78
CA LYS A 201 7.11 -18.37 15.85
C LYS A 201 5.76 -17.81 15.44
N ASP A 202 4.69 -18.44 15.91
CA ASP A 202 3.33 -17.95 15.66
C ASP A 202 3.13 -16.57 16.25
N LYS A 203 2.37 -15.75 15.51
CA LYS A 203 1.98 -14.42 15.96
C LYS A 203 1.01 -14.56 17.12
N VAL A 204 1.41 -14.12 18.29
CA VAL A 204 0.53 -14.00 19.46
C VAL A 204 -0.05 -12.59 19.53
N ARG A 205 -1.33 -12.48 19.88
CA ARG A 205 -2.02 -11.21 20.12
C ARG A 205 -2.47 -11.16 21.57
N TYR A 206 -1.98 -10.16 22.28
CA TYR A 206 -2.41 -9.87 23.64
C TYR A 206 -3.29 -8.62 23.61
N PRO A 207 -4.61 -8.74 23.82
CA PRO A 207 -5.46 -7.58 24.00
C PRO A 207 -5.22 -7.02 25.42
N GLU A 208 -4.68 -5.80 25.50
CA GLU A 208 -4.50 -5.08 26.75
C GLU A 208 -5.51 -3.97 26.89
N VAL A 209 -6.13 -3.90 28.07
CA VAL A 209 -7.05 -2.82 28.45
C VAL A 209 -6.25 -1.72 29.13
N ILE A 210 -5.99 -0.65 28.40
CA ILE A 210 -5.24 0.49 28.92
C ILE A 210 -6.21 1.47 29.60
N ALA A 211 -5.87 1.87 30.82
CA ALA A 211 -6.60 2.91 31.55
C ALA A 211 -6.61 4.24 30.78
N SER A 212 -7.54 5.10 31.07
CA SER A 212 -7.64 6.43 30.47
C SER A 212 -8.02 7.46 31.53
N ASP A 213 -7.60 8.71 31.32
CA ASP A 213 -8.07 9.83 32.13
C ASP A 213 -9.53 10.16 31.75
N GLU A 214 -10.46 9.61 32.51
CA GLU A 214 -11.89 9.72 32.25
C GLU A 214 -12.38 11.16 32.41
N LYS A 215 -11.83 11.93 33.36
CA LYS A 215 -12.20 13.33 33.58
C LYS A 215 -11.80 14.19 32.37
N PHE A 216 -10.57 14.02 31.89
CA PHE A 216 -10.10 14.69 30.69
C PHE A 216 -10.96 14.32 29.48
N TYR A 217 -11.20 13.03 29.26
CA TYR A 217 -11.98 12.54 28.13
C TYR A 217 -13.40 13.11 28.10
N ARG A 218 -14.11 13.08 29.25
CA ARG A 218 -15.47 13.64 29.35
C ARG A 218 -15.50 15.15 29.09
N ALA A 219 -14.53 15.90 29.62
CA ALA A 219 -14.44 17.34 29.38
C ALA A 219 -14.20 17.69 27.91
N GLU A 220 -13.39 16.91 27.22
CA GLU A 220 -13.17 17.09 25.77
C GLU A 220 -14.40 16.67 24.95
N LEU A 221 -15.09 15.59 25.32
CA LEU A 221 -16.35 15.19 24.69
C LEU A 221 -17.41 16.30 24.76
N ASP A 222 -17.61 16.91 25.93
CA ASP A 222 -18.58 17.99 26.11
C ASP A 222 -18.28 19.19 25.18
N LYS A 223 -17.00 19.54 25.01
CA LYS A 223 -16.59 20.58 24.06
C LYS A 223 -16.89 20.19 22.61
N ILE A 224 -16.59 18.96 22.22
CA ILE A 224 -16.78 18.44 20.87
C ILE A 224 -18.27 18.44 20.52
N TRP A 225 -19.12 17.95 21.42
CA TRP A 225 -20.57 17.89 21.20
C TRP A 225 -21.20 19.27 21.14
N LYS A 226 -20.84 20.20 22.01
CA LYS A 226 -21.30 21.60 21.95
C LYS A 226 -20.93 22.25 20.61
N LYS A 227 -19.70 22.05 20.16
CA LYS A 227 -19.25 22.56 18.86
C LYS A 227 -20.02 21.92 17.70
N LEU A 228 -20.30 20.61 17.75
CA LEU A 228 -21.10 19.93 16.73
C LEU A 228 -22.53 20.49 16.70
N GLU A 229 -23.17 20.70 17.85
CA GLU A 229 -24.50 21.30 17.91
C GLU A 229 -24.54 22.69 17.29
N GLU A 230 -23.53 23.54 17.55
CA GLU A 230 -23.40 24.83 16.92
C GLU A 230 -23.21 24.74 15.40
N GLU A 231 -22.29 23.90 14.93
CA GLU A 231 -22.07 23.67 13.49
C GLU A 231 -23.33 23.13 12.80
N GLN A 232 -24.09 22.25 13.45
CA GLN A 232 -25.34 21.69 12.91
C GLN A 232 -26.45 22.74 12.76
N LYS A 233 -26.50 23.75 13.65
CA LYS A 233 -27.49 24.86 13.56
C LYS A 233 -27.26 25.72 12.31
N TYR A 234 -26.02 25.88 11.90
CA TYR A 234 -25.64 26.71 10.74
C TYR A 234 -25.45 25.92 9.43
N ALA A 235 -25.50 24.60 9.48
CA ALA A 235 -25.31 23.74 8.32
C ALA A 235 -26.49 23.85 7.33
N GLN A 236 -26.22 24.35 6.13
CA GLN A 236 -27.24 24.58 5.10
C GLN A 236 -27.53 23.35 4.25
N THR A 237 -26.57 22.43 4.12
CA THR A 237 -26.72 21.24 3.25
C THR A 237 -26.54 19.94 4.04
N ALA A 238 -27.07 18.84 3.49
CA ALA A 238 -26.81 17.50 4.03
C ALA A 238 -25.31 17.15 4.03
N PHE A 239 -24.55 17.70 3.08
CA PHE A 239 -23.10 17.54 3.02
C PHE A 239 -22.42 18.24 4.20
N ASP A 240 -22.78 19.49 4.52
CA ASP A 240 -22.21 20.22 5.67
C ASP A 240 -22.49 19.52 6.99
N LYS A 241 -23.71 18.99 7.16
CA LYS A 241 -24.10 18.17 8.32
C LYS A 241 -23.24 16.92 8.46
N SER A 242 -23.03 16.20 7.35
CA SER A 242 -22.19 15.01 7.34
C SER A 242 -20.73 15.34 7.64
N ALA A 243 -20.23 16.44 7.08
CA ALA A 243 -18.84 16.87 7.27
C ALA A 243 -18.57 17.27 8.73
N SER A 244 -19.51 17.99 9.39
CA SER A 244 -19.36 18.36 10.80
C SER A 244 -19.38 17.12 11.71
N TYR A 245 -20.22 16.14 11.40
CA TYR A 245 -20.26 14.88 12.14
C TYR A 245 -18.95 14.09 12.02
N HIS A 246 -18.37 14.02 10.82
CA HIS A 246 -17.06 13.39 10.63
C HIS A 246 -15.94 14.10 11.39
N ARG A 247 -15.93 15.43 11.43
CA ARG A 247 -14.96 16.18 12.24
C ARG A 247 -15.10 15.91 13.73
N ALA A 248 -16.34 15.82 14.24
CA ALA A 248 -16.61 15.49 15.64
C ALA A 248 -16.08 14.08 16.00
N ILE A 249 -16.34 13.06 15.17
CA ILE A 249 -15.81 11.70 15.35
C ILE A 249 -14.28 11.67 15.36
N GLU A 250 -13.63 12.39 14.45
CA GLU A 250 -12.16 12.47 14.43
C GLU A 250 -11.60 13.16 15.67
N SER A 251 -12.26 14.24 16.16
CA SER A 251 -11.90 14.92 17.40
C SER A 251 -12.09 14.03 18.62
N GLU A 252 -13.17 13.24 18.68
CA GLU A 252 -13.42 12.27 19.74
C GLU A 252 -12.34 11.18 19.78
N ARG A 253 -11.96 10.64 18.64
CA ARG A 253 -10.86 9.66 18.55
C ARG A 253 -9.53 10.23 19.03
N GLN A 254 -9.27 11.50 18.71
CA GLN A 254 -8.07 12.18 19.18
C GLN A 254 -8.12 12.38 20.71
N ALA A 255 -9.26 12.82 21.26
CA ALA A 255 -9.44 12.99 22.70
C ALA A 255 -9.27 11.66 23.46
N ALA A 256 -9.84 10.56 22.92
CA ALA A 256 -9.66 9.22 23.49
C ALA A 256 -8.19 8.76 23.47
N GLY A 257 -7.46 9.10 22.42
CA GLY A 257 -6.02 8.81 22.33
C GLY A 257 -5.19 9.61 23.34
N LEU A 258 -5.51 10.90 23.51
CA LEU A 258 -4.83 11.77 24.48
C LEU A 258 -5.11 11.33 25.93
N ALA A 259 -6.36 10.94 26.23
CA ALA A 259 -6.74 10.44 27.55
C ALA A 259 -5.98 9.15 27.96
N LYS A 260 -5.58 8.34 26.99
CA LYS A 260 -4.81 7.10 27.21
C LYS A 260 -3.30 7.33 27.25
N LEU A 261 -2.84 8.44 26.77
CA LEU A 261 -1.42 8.67 26.50
C LEU A 261 -0.49 8.42 27.69
N PRO A 262 -0.77 8.89 28.92
CA PRO A 262 0.08 8.63 30.07
C PRO A 262 0.25 7.14 30.38
N HIS A 263 -0.85 6.39 30.27
CA HIS A 263 -0.86 4.96 30.52
C HIS A 263 -0.16 4.17 29.39
N VAL A 264 -0.30 4.62 28.13
CA VAL A 264 0.43 4.04 26.99
C VAL A 264 1.92 4.25 27.13
N ILE A 265 2.36 5.43 27.59
CA ILE A 265 3.79 5.69 27.83
C ILE A 265 4.36 4.74 28.88
N ASN A 266 3.65 4.57 30.00
CA ASN A 266 4.08 3.62 31.03
C ASN A 266 4.12 2.19 30.49
N PHE A 267 3.09 1.75 29.79
CA PHE A 267 3.05 0.43 29.16
C PHE A 267 4.18 0.20 28.15
N VAL A 268 4.53 1.19 27.34
CA VAL A 268 5.68 1.09 26.43
C VAL A 268 7.00 1.01 27.21
N ASN A 269 7.15 1.76 28.31
CA ASN A 269 8.34 1.66 29.16
C ASN A 269 8.47 0.23 29.75
N ASP A 270 7.38 -0.34 30.28
CA ASP A 270 7.37 -1.70 30.83
C ASP A 270 7.76 -2.75 29.78
N ILE A 271 7.28 -2.59 28.54
CA ILE A 271 7.67 -3.48 27.45
C ILE A 271 9.15 -3.31 27.09
N MET A 272 9.66 -2.08 27.04
CA MET A 272 11.07 -1.82 26.71
C MET A 272 12.05 -2.32 27.78
N ASP A 273 11.57 -2.61 28.99
CA ASP A 273 12.39 -3.28 30.03
C ASP A 273 12.56 -4.78 29.75
N ILE A 274 11.71 -5.37 28.89
CA ILE A 274 11.69 -6.81 28.58
C ILE A 274 12.14 -7.08 27.14
N GLU A 275 11.75 -6.23 26.20
CA GLU A 275 11.97 -6.41 24.76
C GLU A 275 13.00 -5.41 24.23
N GLU A 276 13.84 -5.85 23.31
CA GLU A 276 14.90 -5.02 22.71
C GLU A 276 14.33 -3.90 21.81
N SER A 277 13.15 -4.10 21.23
CA SER A 277 12.55 -3.14 20.31
C SER A 277 11.02 -3.21 20.28
N VAL A 278 10.38 -2.07 20.11
CA VAL A 278 8.92 -1.93 20.04
C VAL A 278 8.54 -1.02 18.86
N VAL A 279 7.50 -1.41 18.12
CA VAL A 279 6.90 -0.55 17.09
C VAL A 279 5.54 -0.07 17.57
N VAL A 280 5.39 1.24 17.77
CA VAL A 280 4.14 1.86 18.21
C VAL A 280 3.43 2.50 17.03
N PHE A 281 2.18 2.10 16.78
CA PHE A 281 1.32 2.71 15.77
C PHE A 281 0.33 3.66 16.43
N CYS A 282 0.28 4.90 15.94
CA CYS A 282 -0.73 5.87 16.35
C CYS A 282 -1.36 6.53 15.11
N HIS A 283 -2.62 6.95 15.25
CA HIS A 283 -3.37 7.52 14.12
C HIS A 283 -3.22 9.05 14.01
N HIS A 284 -3.19 9.73 15.15
CA HIS A 284 -3.18 11.19 15.21
C HIS A 284 -1.77 11.73 15.40
N ARG A 285 -1.41 12.77 14.62
CA ARG A 285 -0.08 13.38 14.67
C ARG A 285 0.25 13.97 16.04
N ALA A 286 -0.71 14.62 16.70
CA ALA A 286 -0.50 15.17 18.04
C ALA A 286 -0.11 14.09 19.06
N ILE A 287 -0.71 12.90 18.98
CA ILE A 287 -0.37 11.76 19.84
C ILE A 287 1.03 11.24 19.50
N HIS A 288 1.35 11.14 18.20
CA HIS A 288 2.68 10.76 17.75
C HIS A 288 3.75 11.68 18.33
N ASP A 289 3.57 13.00 18.21
CA ASP A 289 4.57 13.98 18.63
C ASP A 289 4.80 13.93 20.15
N LEU A 290 3.72 13.75 20.93
CA LEU A 290 3.80 13.57 22.38
C LEU A 290 4.47 12.25 22.77
N LEU A 291 4.14 11.14 22.10
CA LEU A 291 4.82 9.85 22.32
C LEU A 291 6.30 9.94 21.99
N HIS A 292 6.64 10.52 20.84
CA HIS A 292 8.02 10.70 20.42
C HIS A 292 8.83 11.53 21.43
N GLN A 293 8.25 12.60 21.96
CA GLN A 293 8.87 13.42 23.00
C GLN A 293 9.04 12.66 24.32
N SER A 294 7.97 11.99 24.77
CA SER A 294 7.97 11.28 26.06
C SER A 294 8.87 10.04 26.09
N LEU A 295 9.07 9.42 24.93
CA LEU A 295 9.93 8.24 24.77
C LEU A 295 11.33 8.58 24.22
N SER A 296 11.72 9.87 24.23
CA SER A 296 12.99 10.36 23.66
C SER A 296 14.24 9.64 24.23
N LYS A 297 14.18 9.14 25.47
CA LYS A 297 15.26 8.34 26.07
C LYS A 297 15.64 7.08 25.28
N TYR A 298 14.73 6.55 24.47
CA TYR A 298 14.96 5.40 23.61
C TYR A 298 15.38 5.77 22.19
N ASN A 299 15.57 7.06 21.88
CA ASN A 299 15.91 7.56 20.55
C ASN A 299 14.97 7.00 19.45
N PRO A 300 13.64 7.20 19.57
CA PRO A 300 12.69 6.58 18.67
C PRO A 300 12.82 7.10 17.24
N ALA A 301 12.85 6.21 16.27
CA ALA A 301 12.69 6.56 14.86
C ALA A 301 11.21 6.84 14.54
N SER A 302 10.97 7.79 13.64
CA SER A 302 9.63 8.29 13.35
C SER A 302 9.30 8.26 11.87
N ILE A 303 8.20 7.58 11.50
CA ILE A 303 7.69 7.54 10.13
C ILE A 303 6.30 8.16 10.10
N ILE A 304 6.21 9.36 9.54
CA ILE A 304 4.95 10.14 9.47
C ILE A 304 4.69 10.66 8.07
N GLY A 305 3.42 10.98 7.79
CA GLY A 305 3.04 11.64 6.54
C GLY A 305 3.69 13.03 6.40
N GLY A 306 4.09 13.37 5.17
CA GLY A 306 4.70 14.68 4.87
C GLY A 306 6.21 14.78 5.11
N GLN A 307 6.88 13.72 5.57
CA GLN A 307 8.34 13.67 5.61
C GLN A 307 8.92 13.60 4.18
N SER A 308 10.09 14.23 3.98
CA SER A 308 10.87 14.02 2.76
C SER A 308 11.39 12.57 2.69
N ASP A 309 11.58 12.06 1.48
CA ASP A 309 12.11 10.71 1.26
C ASP A 309 13.46 10.51 1.95
N LYS A 310 14.35 11.54 1.87
CA LYS A 310 15.67 11.51 2.51
C LYS A 310 15.57 11.35 4.04
N ARG A 311 14.65 12.07 4.68
CA ARG A 311 14.45 11.97 6.14
C ARG A 311 13.89 10.62 6.52
N ARG A 312 12.88 10.13 5.78
CA ARG A 312 12.29 8.81 6.03
C ARG A 312 13.31 7.68 5.89
N ASP A 313 14.15 7.76 4.85
CA ASP A 313 15.22 6.77 4.64
C ASP A 313 16.23 6.77 5.79
N ALA A 314 16.58 7.95 6.32
CA ALA A 314 17.47 8.07 7.47
C ALA A 314 16.85 7.45 8.74
N GLU A 315 15.56 7.69 8.99
CA GLU A 315 14.83 7.09 10.12
C GLU A 315 14.77 5.56 10.01
N ILE A 316 14.51 5.02 8.81
CA ILE A 316 14.50 3.57 8.58
C ILE A 316 15.90 2.97 8.78
N LEU A 317 16.94 3.63 8.31
CA LEU A 317 18.31 3.15 8.47
C LEU A 317 18.73 3.16 9.95
N SER A 318 18.25 4.11 10.75
CA SER A 318 18.54 4.14 12.18
C SER A 318 18.00 2.90 12.92
N LEU A 319 16.87 2.32 12.45
CA LEU A 319 16.29 1.09 13.01
C LEU A 319 17.07 -0.19 12.64
N ILE A 320 17.86 -0.14 11.57
CA ILE A 320 18.61 -1.34 11.09
C ILE A 320 19.99 -1.44 11.79
N HIS A 321 20.46 -0.35 12.35
CA HIS A 321 21.77 -0.26 12.99
C HIS A 321 21.73 -0.35 14.53
N ILE A 322 20.59 -0.76 15.10
CA ILE A 322 20.49 -1.04 16.55
C ILE A 322 20.84 -2.50 16.84
#